data_c8cc3ed911980a18a04af4e5456aa943
#
_entry.id   c8cc3ed911980a18a04af4e5456aa943
#
_cell.length_a   1.000
_cell.length_b   1.000
_cell.length_c   1.000
_cell.angle_alpha   90.00
_cell.angle_beta   90.00
_cell.angle_gamma   90.00
#
_symmetry.space_group_name_H-M   'P 1'
#
loop_
_entity.id
_entity.type
_entity.pdbx_description
1 polymer ?
#
loop_
_entity_poly.entity_id
_entity_poly.type
_entity_poly.pdbx_seq_one_letter_code
_entity_poly.pdbx_strand_id
1 'polypeptide(L)'
;MENIKETDHRKSTPEVVFELKKVAIKLRKKKKSVKEISEITGLSDQAIRNTLKKYENGGMAAIKPKTRGRKTGEKRSLTPEQEKEILSQLVDKDPAQLKLKGCMWTRDTVKEYIHRKYGIDMPIRTIGEYLHRWGLTVQRPAKQEANQKPEQVEAWLKEQYPAIHAEAKAENAEIFWGDETAVQNVANYARGYAPKGKTPVVKVQANKMHINMISAISNRGKLHFLLYSDAINSERLISFMEAVIKTAGKKVYLILDNLRVHHSKAVSTWVEEHSQQIRLFHLPPYSPEYNPDEYLNNDLKRNLGTQAMVKDVAELEDNTNAFMSRLSEDEDHVKAYFDHPSLTDYKLD
;
A
#
# COMPACT_ATOMS: atom_id res chain seq x y z
N MET A 1 -42.82 -42.09 22.64
CA MET A 1 -42.80 -41.63 21.20
C MET A 1 -42.22 -40.23 21.19
N GLU A 2 -40.96 -40.13 20.86
CA GLU A 2 -40.29 -38.83 20.75
C GLU A 2 -40.86 -38.06 19.55
N ASN A 3 -41.32 -36.84 19.79
CA ASN A 3 -41.73 -35.87 18.77
C ASN A 3 -40.50 -35.49 17.92
N ILE A 4 -40.34 -36.10 16.76
CA ILE A 4 -39.38 -35.68 15.76
C ILE A 4 -39.86 -34.31 15.29
N LYS A 5 -39.16 -33.22 15.70
CA LYS A 5 -39.41 -31.87 15.26
C LYS A 5 -39.38 -31.85 13.74
N GLU A 6 -40.49 -31.46 13.08
CA GLU A 6 -40.50 -31.17 11.65
C GLU A 6 -39.34 -30.23 11.29
N THR A 7 -38.47 -30.70 10.40
CA THR A 7 -37.31 -29.93 9.98
C THR A 7 -37.78 -28.77 9.07
N ASP A 8 -37.68 -27.55 9.53
CA ASP A 8 -38.06 -26.35 8.73
C ASP A 8 -37.07 -26.13 7.58
N HIS A 9 -37.38 -26.68 6.41
CA HIS A 9 -36.58 -26.58 5.20
C HIS A 9 -36.48 -25.17 4.60
N ARG A 10 -37.20 -24.18 5.16
CA ARG A 10 -37.02 -22.74 4.77
C ARG A 10 -35.63 -22.19 5.07
N LYS A 11 -34.94 -22.81 6.02
CA LYS A 11 -33.55 -22.50 6.42
C LYS A 11 -32.51 -23.35 5.69
N SER A 12 -32.91 -24.35 4.93
CA SER A 12 -32.02 -25.24 4.19
C SER A 12 -31.48 -24.57 2.92
N THR A 13 -30.28 -24.99 2.48
CA THR A 13 -29.71 -24.48 1.21
C THR A 13 -30.52 -24.92 0.00
N PRO A 14 -30.50 -24.18 -1.12
CA PRO A 14 -31.22 -24.57 -2.33
C PRO A 14 -30.85 -25.96 -2.85
N GLU A 15 -29.61 -26.38 -2.65
CA GLU A 15 -29.08 -27.68 -3.05
C GLU A 15 -29.74 -28.81 -2.26
N VAL A 16 -29.81 -28.66 -0.93
CA VAL A 16 -30.48 -29.65 -0.03
C VAL A 16 -31.93 -29.79 -0.38
N VAL A 17 -32.65 -28.67 -0.59
CA VAL A 17 -34.06 -28.70 -1.01
C VAL A 17 -34.23 -29.35 -2.37
N PHE A 18 -33.27 -29.18 -3.29
CA PHE A 18 -33.31 -29.82 -4.61
C PHE A 18 -33.13 -31.32 -4.53
N GLU A 19 -32.20 -31.82 -3.68
CA GLU A 19 -32.05 -33.26 -3.48
C GLU A 19 -33.32 -33.89 -2.86
N LEU A 20 -33.92 -33.23 -1.86
CA LEU A 20 -35.21 -33.69 -1.31
C LEU A 20 -36.32 -33.74 -2.35
N LYS A 21 -36.39 -32.79 -3.27
CA LYS A 21 -37.34 -32.83 -4.42
C LYS A 21 -37.07 -34.00 -5.37
N LYS A 22 -35.81 -34.34 -5.60
CA LYS A 22 -35.46 -35.54 -6.39
C LYS A 22 -35.94 -36.84 -5.69
N VAL A 23 -35.74 -36.90 -4.37
CA VAL A 23 -36.24 -38.04 -3.55
C VAL A 23 -37.75 -38.12 -3.66
N ALA A 24 -38.46 -37.00 -3.50
CA ALA A 24 -39.92 -36.96 -3.62
C ALA A 24 -40.42 -37.50 -4.97
N ILE A 25 -39.77 -37.15 -6.08
CA ILE A 25 -40.11 -37.67 -7.42
C ILE A 25 -39.86 -39.19 -7.51
N LYS A 26 -38.71 -39.68 -6.99
CA LYS A 26 -38.38 -41.12 -6.97
C LYS A 26 -39.43 -41.93 -6.19
N LEU A 27 -39.85 -41.40 -5.04
CA LEU A 27 -40.89 -42.06 -4.20
C LEU A 27 -42.25 -42.06 -4.90
N ARG A 28 -42.63 -40.97 -5.62
CA ARG A 28 -43.86 -40.91 -6.37
C ARG A 28 -43.90 -41.92 -7.52
N LYS A 29 -42.77 -42.12 -8.23
CA LYS A 29 -42.63 -43.17 -9.24
C LYS A 29 -42.80 -44.57 -8.67
N LYS A 30 -42.50 -44.77 -7.38
CA LYS A 30 -42.76 -46.00 -6.63
C LYS A 30 -44.18 -46.06 -6.06
N LYS A 31 -45.12 -45.23 -6.56
CA LYS A 31 -46.56 -45.17 -6.20
C LYS A 31 -46.81 -44.77 -4.75
N LYS A 32 -45.86 -44.17 -4.01
CA LYS A 32 -46.08 -43.64 -2.66
C LYS A 32 -47.07 -42.47 -2.68
N SER A 33 -47.88 -42.35 -1.64
CA SER A 33 -48.80 -41.22 -1.44
C SER A 33 -48.04 -39.93 -1.08
N VAL A 34 -48.68 -38.79 -1.29
CA VAL A 34 -48.07 -37.48 -0.91
C VAL A 34 -47.76 -37.40 0.56
N LYS A 35 -48.62 -37.99 1.40
CA LYS A 35 -48.45 -38.01 2.86
C LYS A 35 -47.23 -38.83 3.26
N GLU A 36 -47.03 -40.03 2.73
CA GLU A 36 -45.83 -40.84 2.94
C GLU A 36 -44.55 -40.14 2.48
N ILE A 37 -44.61 -39.42 1.33
CA ILE A 37 -43.49 -38.65 0.81
C ILE A 37 -43.16 -37.48 1.71
N SER A 38 -44.17 -36.81 2.30
CA SER A 38 -43.99 -35.72 3.28
C SER A 38 -43.29 -36.23 4.53
N GLU A 39 -43.74 -37.36 5.06
CA GLU A 39 -43.14 -38.01 6.26
C GLU A 39 -41.66 -38.38 6.02
N ILE A 40 -41.31 -38.87 4.83
CA ILE A 40 -39.93 -39.29 4.51
C ILE A 40 -39.01 -38.09 4.22
N THR A 41 -39.54 -37.06 3.53
CA THR A 41 -38.70 -35.95 3.03
C THR A 41 -38.72 -34.71 3.91
N GLY A 42 -39.68 -34.60 4.83
CA GLY A 42 -39.95 -33.40 5.60
C GLY A 42 -40.43 -32.19 4.79
N LEU A 43 -40.74 -32.40 3.47
CA LEU A 43 -41.33 -31.36 2.63
C LEU A 43 -42.84 -31.31 2.87
N SER A 44 -43.42 -30.12 2.87
CA SER A 44 -44.86 -29.96 2.98
C SER A 44 -45.57 -30.57 1.77
N ASP A 45 -46.79 -31.07 1.99
CA ASP A 45 -47.64 -31.63 0.94
C ASP A 45 -47.79 -30.73 -0.27
N GLN A 46 -47.94 -29.42 -0.02
CA GLN A 46 -48.02 -28.41 -1.07
C GLN A 46 -46.73 -28.30 -1.88
N ALA A 47 -45.57 -28.36 -1.20
CA ALA A 47 -44.25 -28.31 -1.86
C ALA A 47 -44.05 -29.57 -2.73
N ILE A 48 -44.50 -30.73 -2.29
CA ILE A 48 -44.44 -31.98 -3.04
C ILE A 48 -45.33 -31.89 -4.26
N ARG A 49 -46.61 -31.53 -4.12
CA ARG A 49 -47.55 -31.36 -5.24
C ARG A 49 -47.03 -30.40 -6.31
N ASN A 50 -46.51 -29.23 -5.86
CA ASN A 50 -45.90 -28.26 -6.76
C ASN A 50 -44.67 -28.81 -7.48
N THR A 51 -43.85 -29.62 -6.78
CA THR A 51 -42.66 -30.25 -7.35
C THR A 51 -43.02 -31.28 -8.40
N LEU A 52 -44.02 -32.13 -8.14
CA LEU A 52 -44.53 -33.14 -9.08
C LEU A 52 -45.10 -32.48 -10.32
N LYS A 53 -45.98 -31.47 -10.16
CA LYS A 53 -46.55 -30.72 -11.28
C LYS A 53 -45.47 -30.06 -12.17
N LYS A 54 -44.43 -29.46 -11.52
CA LYS A 54 -43.29 -28.88 -12.28
C LYS A 54 -42.50 -29.95 -13.03
N TYR A 55 -42.32 -31.12 -12.41
CA TYR A 55 -41.62 -32.24 -13.02
C TYR A 55 -42.39 -32.81 -14.22
N GLU A 56 -43.70 -32.96 -14.11
CA GLU A 56 -44.57 -33.39 -15.22
C GLU A 56 -44.49 -32.44 -16.41
N ASN A 57 -44.48 -31.14 -16.16
CA ASN A 57 -44.50 -30.12 -17.22
C ASN A 57 -43.12 -29.85 -17.86
N GLY A 58 -42.01 -30.15 -17.21
CA GLY A 58 -40.70 -29.77 -17.73
C GLY A 58 -39.52 -30.60 -17.19
N GLY A 59 -39.80 -31.78 -16.66
CA GLY A 59 -38.78 -32.73 -16.19
C GLY A 59 -37.88 -32.19 -15.07
N MET A 60 -36.69 -32.76 -14.99
CA MET A 60 -35.69 -32.37 -13.96
C MET A 60 -35.22 -30.91 -14.10
N ALA A 61 -35.23 -30.37 -15.31
CA ALA A 61 -34.81 -28.97 -15.54
C ALA A 61 -35.78 -27.97 -14.90
N ALA A 62 -37.07 -28.26 -14.83
CA ALA A 62 -38.08 -27.39 -14.25
C ALA A 62 -38.02 -27.28 -12.69
N ILE A 63 -37.41 -28.29 -12.03
CA ILE A 63 -37.26 -28.30 -10.58
C ILE A 63 -35.89 -27.86 -10.10
N LYS A 64 -34.88 -27.72 -11.00
CA LYS A 64 -33.56 -27.23 -10.70
C LYS A 64 -33.66 -25.84 -10.09
N PRO A 65 -32.89 -25.56 -8.97
CA PRO A 65 -32.92 -24.25 -8.39
C PRO A 65 -32.45 -23.21 -9.40
N LYS A 66 -33.20 -22.13 -9.53
CA LYS A 66 -32.81 -20.98 -10.34
C LYS A 66 -31.98 -20.04 -9.48
N THR A 67 -30.99 -19.42 -10.07
CA THR A 67 -30.21 -18.34 -9.40
C THR A 67 -31.19 -17.26 -8.95
N ARG A 68 -31.16 -16.96 -7.62
CA ARG A 68 -31.99 -15.90 -7.07
C ARG A 68 -31.35 -14.53 -7.34
N GLY A 69 -32.15 -13.52 -7.55
CA GLY A 69 -31.72 -12.15 -7.79
C GLY A 69 -31.81 -11.74 -9.26
N ARG A 70 -31.42 -10.51 -9.51
CA ARG A 70 -31.37 -9.94 -10.87
C ARG A 70 -30.25 -10.58 -11.68
N LYS A 71 -30.47 -10.74 -12.96
CA LYS A 71 -29.35 -11.09 -13.86
C LYS A 71 -28.32 -9.98 -13.89
N THR A 72 -27.07 -10.36 -14.00
CA THR A 72 -25.97 -9.41 -14.15
C THR A 72 -26.26 -8.48 -15.33
N GLY A 73 -26.27 -7.17 -15.07
CA GLY A 73 -26.53 -6.17 -16.11
C GLY A 73 -27.98 -5.68 -16.23
N GLU A 74 -28.98 -6.34 -15.62
CA GLU A 74 -30.36 -5.83 -15.62
C GLU A 74 -30.49 -4.53 -14.84
N LYS A 75 -31.20 -3.54 -15.48
CA LYS A 75 -31.49 -2.20 -14.91
C LYS A 75 -30.22 -1.43 -14.47
N ARG A 76 -29.13 -1.53 -15.21
CA ARG A 76 -27.98 -0.63 -15.04
C ARG A 76 -28.39 0.79 -15.42
N SER A 77 -27.84 1.77 -14.68
CA SER A 77 -28.06 3.20 -14.97
C SER A 77 -27.25 3.68 -16.17
N LEU A 78 -26.18 2.96 -16.53
CA LEU A 78 -25.30 3.25 -17.67
C LEU A 78 -25.38 2.15 -18.70
N THR A 79 -25.26 2.52 -19.98
CA THR A 79 -25.09 1.54 -21.07
C THR A 79 -23.64 1.01 -21.08
N PRO A 80 -23.39 -0.15 -21.72
CA PRO A 80 -22.03 -0.69 -21.85
C PRO A 80 -21.05 0.30 -22.51
N GLU A 81 -21.53 1.05 -23.51
CA GLU A 81 -20.75 2.06 -24.23
C GLU A 81 -20.36 3.24 -23.31
N GLN A 82 -21.33 3.72 -22.52
CA GLN A 82 -21.09 4.77 -21.52
C GLN A 82 -20.10 4.29 -20.44
N GLU A 83 -20.25 3.04 -19.97
CA GLU A 83 -19.31 2.47 -18.98
C GLU A 83 -17.89 2.44 -19.55
N LYS A 84 -17.70 1.98 -20.79
CA LYS A 84 -16.40 1.92 -21.45
C LYS A 84 -15.77 3.30 -21.62
N GLU A 85 -16.58 4.27 -22.06
CA GLU A 85 -16.11 5.64 -22.26
C GLU A 85 -15.72 6.32 -20.95
N ILE A 86 -16.54 6.15 -19.89
CA ILE A 86 -16.21 6.68 -18.56
C ILE A 86 -14.91 6.07 -18.06
N LEU A 87 -14.77 4.75 -18.13
CA LEU A 87 -13.56 4.06 -17.67
C LEU A 87 -12.30 4.57 -18.39
N SER A 88 -12.34 4.74 -19.72
CA SER A 88 -11.21 5.34 -20.46
C SER A 88 -10.87 6.73 -19.95
N GLN A 89 -11.86 7.59 -19.72
CA GLN A 89 -11.58 8.94 -19.20
C GLN A 89 -11.00 8.93 -17.78
N LEU A 90 -11.44 8.00 -16.92
CA LEU A 90 -10.91 7.88 -15.56
C LEU A 90 -9.46 7.37 -15.53
N VAL A 91 -9.06 6.57 -16.52
CA VAL A 91 -7.69 6.02 -16.63
C VAL A 91 -6.75 7.02 -17.32
N ASP A 92 -7.23 7.69 -18.37
CA ASP A 92 -6.38 8.49 -19.26
C ASP A 92 -6.28 9.97 -18.84
N LYS A 93 -7.18 10.46 -17.96
CA LYS A 93 -7.25 11.88 -17.61
C LYS A 93 -7.47 12.12 -16.13
N ASP A 94 -6.94 13.25 -15.68
CA ASP A 94 -7.26 13.81 -14.36
C ASP A 94 -8.59 14.57 -14.40
N PRO A 95 -9.29 14.69 -13.24
CA PRO A 95 -10.51 15.49 -13.15
C PRO A 95 -10.35 16.94 -13.63
N ALA A 96 -9.20 17.58 -13.33
CA ALA A 96 -8.89 18.95 -13.73
C ALA A 96 -8.85 19.13 -15.25
N GLN A 97 -8.33 18.15 -16.01
CA GLN A 97 -8.31 18.16 -17.48
C GLN A 97 -9.74 18.14 -18.06
N LEU A 98 -10.71 17.64 -17.30
CA LEU A 98 -12.13 17.64 -17.66
C LEU A 98 -12.90 18.79 -17.02
N LYS A 99 -12.20 19.83 -16.52
CA LYS A 99 -12.77 21.00 -15.84
C LYS A 99 -13.62 20.65 -14.60
N LEU A 100 -13.26 19.58 -13.91
CA LEU A 100 -13.81 19.18 -12.62
C LEU A 100 -12.89 19.65 -11.50
N LYS A 101 -13.42 19.74 -10.28
CA LYS A 101 -12.62 20.13 -9.10
C LYS A 101 -11.78 18.92 -8.62
N GLY A 102 -10.54 19.20 -8.19
CA GLY A 102 -9.63 18.21 -7.60
C GLY A 102 -8.65 17.59 -8.58
N CYS A 103 -7.58 17.03 -8.02
CA CYS A 103 -6.50 16.36 -8.75
C CYS A 103 -6.65 14.83 -8.81
N MET A 104 -7.64 14.27 -8.10
CA MET A 104 -7.86 12.84 -7.99
C MET A 104 -9.33 12.49 -8.21
N TRP A 105 -9.58 11.34 -8.85
CA TRP A 105 -10.91 10.81 -8.99
C TRP A 105 -11.45 10.33 -7.64
N THR A 106 -12.53 10.94 -7.19
CA THR A 106 -13.32 10.54 -6.03
C THR A 106 -14.70 10.07 -6.51
N ARG A 107 -15.48 9.44 -5.64
CA ARG A 107 -16.87 9.08 -5.99
C ARG A 107 -17.69 10.31 -6.37
N ASP A 108 -17.44 11.43 -5.72
CA ASP A 108 -18.16 12.69 -6.00
C ASP A 108 -17.78 13.28 -7.36
N THR A 109 -16.48 13.30 -7.70
CA THR A 109 -16.03 13.80 -9.01
C THR A 109 -16.49 12.90 -10.15
N VAL A 110 -16.54 11.57 -9.95
CA VAL A 110 -17.11 10.62 -10.94
C VAL A 110 -18.61 10.84 -11.10
N LYS A 111 -19.34 11.04 -9.99
CA LYS A 111 -20.77 11.39 -10.03
C LYS A 111 -21.00 12.66 -10.83
N GLU A 112 -20.23 13.72 -10.52
CA GLU A 112 -20.34 15.01 -11.22
C GLU A 112 -20.03 14.87 -12.71
N TYR A 113 -19.01 14.09 -13.10
CA TYR A 113 -18.67 13.80 -14.48
C TYR A 113 -19.83 13.14 -15.22
N ILE A 114 -20.40 12.07 -14.65
CA ILE A 114 -21.54 11.34 -15.22
C ILE A 114 -22.75 12.26 -15.38
N HIS A 115 -23.04 13.06 -14.36
CA HIS A 115 -24.14 14.01 -14.42
C HIS A 115 -23.94 15.05 -15.53
N ARG A 116 -22.77 15.69 -15.61
CA ARG A 116 -22.47 16.69 -16.63
C ARG A 116 -22.54 16.12 -18.05
N LYS A 117 -22.05 14.90 -18.24
CA LYS A 117 -21.92 14.32 -19.57
C LYS A 117 -23.17 13.65 -20.08
N TYR A 118 -23.92 12.97 -19.21
CA TYR A 118 -25.05 12.15 -19.59
C TYR A 118 -26.39 12.59 -18.95
N GLY A 119 -26.39 13.56 -18.07
CA GLY A 119 -27.57 13.98 -17.33
C GLY A 119 -28.10 12.94 -16.32
N ILE A 120 -27.27 11.96 -15.96
CA ILE A 120 -27.68 10.84 -15.11
C ILE A 120 -27.27 11.12 -13.67
N ASP A 121 -28.26 11.20 -12.77
CA ASP A 121 -28.04 11.27 -11.33
C ASP A 121 -27.98 9.88 -10.72
N MET A 122 -26.86 9.59 -10.04
CA MET A 122 -26.66 8.32 -9.34
C MET A 122 -26.32 8.55 -7.87
N PRO A 123 -26.86 7.69 -6.96
CA PRO A 123 -26.40 7.67 -5.58
C PRO A 123 -24.91 7.37 -5.49
N ILE A 124 -24.23 8.00 -4.53
CA ILE A 124 -22.78 7.85 -4.32
C ILE A 124 -22.38 6.38 -4.10
N ARG A 125 -23.26 5.58 -3.49
CA ARG A 125 -23.08 4.15 -3.32
C ARG A 125 -23.02 3.42 -4.66
N THR A 126 -23.92 3.74 -5.57
CA THR A 126 -23.96 3.14 -6.92
C THR A 126 -22.69 3.47 -7.70
N ILE A 127 -22.18 4.71 -7.60
CA ILE A 127 -20.87 5.07 -8.16
C ILE A 127 -19.77 4.15 -7.61
N GLY A 128 -19.74 3.90 -6.30
CA GLY A 128 -18.78 2.98 -5.69
C GLY A 128 -18.88 1.55 -6.22
N GLU A 129 -20.09 1.07 -6.48
CA GLU A 129 -20.33 -0.25 -7.07
C GLU A 129 -19.85 -0.35 -8.53
N TYR A 130 -20.00 0.74 -9.30
CA TYR A 130 -19.47 0.84 -10.67
C TYR A 130 -17.93 0.84 -10.66
N LEU A 131 -17.31 1.68 -9.84
CA LEU A 131 -15.84 1.76 -9.72
C LEU A 131 -15.24 0.40 -9.36
N HIS A 132 -15.81 -0.29 -8.35
CA HIS A 132 -15.37 -1.64 -7.98
C HIS A 132 -15.52 -2.66 -9.12
N ARG A 133 -16.63 -2.60 -9.86
CA ARG A 133 -16.88 -3.47 -11.02
C ARG A 133 -15.89 -3.23 -12.15
N TRP A 134 -15.46 -1.98 -12.35
CA TRP A 134 -14.44 -1.60 -13.32
C TRP A 134 -13.01 -1.92 -12.85
N GLY A 135 -12.84 -2.56 -11.68
CA GLY A 135 -11.53 -2.92 -11.13
C GLY A 135 -10.79 -1.75 -10.47
N LEU A 136 -11.46 -0.62 -10.26
CA LEU A 136 -10.87 0.55 -9.61
C LEU A 136 -11.04 0.45 -8.09
N THR A 137 -9.94 0.62 -7.36
CA THR A 137 -9.89 0.61 -5.89
C THR A 137 -9.39 1.93 -5.35
N VAL A 138 -9.73 2.22 -4.09
CA VAL A 138 -9.23 3.41 -3.42
C VAL A 138 -7.73 3.24 -3.15
N GLN A 139 -6.92 4.12 -3.72
CA GLN A 139 -5.48 4.16 -3.54
C GLN A 139 -5.05 5.43 -2.81
N ARG A 140 -3.99 5.34 -2.01
CA ARG A 140 -3.32 6.53 -1.49
C ARG A 140 -2.39 7.04 -2.60
N PRO A 141 -2.51 8.31 -3.04
CA PRO A 141 -1.63 8.82 -4.08
C PRO A 141 -0.19 8.84 -3.60
N ALA A 142 0.72 8.38 -4.44
CA ALA A 142 2.13 8.64 -4.27
C ALA A 142 2.39 10.14 -4.49
N LYS A 143 3.25 10.71 -3.67
CA LYS A 143 3.72 12.08 -3.89
C LYS A 143 4.94 12.02 -4.80
N GLN A 144 4.93 12.82 -5.85
CA GLN A 144 6.08 13.05 -6.71
C GLN A 144 6.38 14.54 -6.69
N GLU A 145 7.64 14.89 -6.59
CA GLU A 145 8.07 16.28 -6.59
C GLU A 145 7.82 16.92 -7.98
N ALA A 146 7.13 18.06 -7.98
CA ALA A 146 6.74 18.74 -9.21
C ALA A 146 7.94 19.21 -10.06
N ASN A 147 9.09 19.41 -9.42
CA ASN A 147 10.32 19.87 -10.06
C ASN A 147 11.24 18.72 -10.50
N GLN A 148 10.85 17.48 -10.29
CA GLN A 148 11.60 16.31 -10.75
C GLN A 148 11.63 16.27 -12.27
N LYS A 149 12.80 15.98 -12.82
CA LYS A 149 13.02 15.84 -14.27
C LYS A 149 13.13 14.35 -14.61
N PRO A 150 12.12 13.74 -15.27
CA PRO A 150 12.13 12.31 -15.57
C PRO A 150 13.37 11.87 -16.38
N GLU A 151 13.85 12.71 -17.29
CA GLU A 151 15.05 12.44 -18.10
C GLU A 151 16.31 12.26 -17.24
N GLN A 152 16.46 13.07 -16.18
CA GLN A 152 17.61 12.97 -15.26
C GLN A 152 17.52 11.70 -14.40
N VAL A 153 16.32 11.32 -13.98
CA VAL A 153 16.08 10.07 -13.25
C VAL A 153 16.37 8.87 -14.15
N GLU A 154 15.90 8.90 -15.40
CA GLU A 154 16.16 7.82 -16.36
C GLU A 154 17.64 7.67 -16.67
N ALA A 155 18.36 8.78 -16.89
CA ALA A 155 19.81 8.79 -17.09
C ALA A 155 20.55 8.26 -15.84
N TRP A 156 20.08 8.59 -14.63
CA TRP A 156 20.64 8.06 -13.40
C TRP A 156 20.51 6.54 -13.32
N LEU A 157 19.30 6.02 -13.52
CA LEU A 157 19.02 4.59 -13.37
C LEU A 157 19.65 3.73 -14.47
N LYS A 158 19.68 4.23 -15.72
CA LYS A 158 20.15 3.45 -16.88
C LYS A 158 21.63 3.61 -17.20
N GLU A 159 22.25 4.72 -16.82
CA GLU A 159 23.62 5.06 -17.20
C GLU A 159 24.52 5.31 -16.00
N GLN A 160 24.16 6.28 -15.14
CA GLN A 160 25.08 6.75 -14.09
C GLN A 160 25.24 5.71 -12.97
N TYR A 161 24.13 5.21 -12.40
CA TYR A 161 24.23 4.23 -11.32
C TYR A 161 24.86 2.90 -11.76
N PRO A 162 24.54 2.31 -12.92
CA PRO A 162 25.24 1.14 -13.42
C PRO A 162 26.75 1.34 -13.60
N ALA A 163 27.19 2.53 -14.03
CA ALA A 163 28.62 2.87 -14.13
C ALA A 163 29.26 2.95 -12.73
N ILE A 164 28.61 3.63 -11.78
CA ILE A 164 29.07 3.72 -10.39
C ILE A 164 29.19 2.31 -9.78
N HIS A 165 28.19 1.46 -10.01
CA HIS A 165 28.20 0.09 -9.50
C HIS A 165 29.34 -0.75 -10.10
N ALA A 166 29.56 -0.65 -11.43
CA ALA A 166 30.64 -1.37 -12.10
C ALA A 166 32.02 -0.92 -11.61
N GLU A 167 32.23 0.38 -11.44
CA GLU A 167 33.45 0.93 -10.86
C GLU A 167 33.66 0.49 -9.39
N ALA A 168 32.59 0.57 -8.56
CA ALA A 168 32.66 0.13 -7.19
C ALA A 168 33.03 -1.36 -7.07
N LYS A 169 32.49 -2.20 -7.95
CA LYS A 169 32.81 -3.63 -8.04
C LYS A 169 34.28 -3.85 -8.42
N ALA A 170 34.78 -3.10 -9.41
CA ALA A 170 36.18 -3.19 -9.87
C ALA A 170 37.17 -2.74 -8.78
N GLU A 171 36.84 -1.73 -7.99
CA GLU A 171 37.66 -1.20 -6.90
C GLU A 171 37.44 -1.89 -5.56
N ASN A 172 36.57 -2.90 -5.50
CA ASN A 172 36.12 -3.54 -4.24
C ASN A 172 35.58 -2.52 -3.22
N ALA A 173 34.94 -1.46 -3.72
CA ALA A 173 34.32 -0.45 -2.91
C ALA A 173 32.92 -0.87 -2.43
N GLU A 174 32.43 -0.25 -1.39
CA GLU A 174 31.06 -0.42 -0.90
C GLU A 174 30.24 0.84 -1.16
N ILE A 175 29.06 0.65 -1.72
CA ILE A 175 28.15 1.75 -2.01
C ILE A 175 27.26 2.00 -0.79
N PHE A 176 27.25 3.25 -0.34
CA PHE A 176 26.36 3.76 0.70
C PHE A 176 25.45 4.83 0.11
N TRP A 177 24.23 4.89 0.59
CA TRP A 177 23.27 5.96 0.34
C TRP A 177 23.00 6.67 1.65
N GLY A 178 23.13 7.98 1.66
CA GLY A 178 22.91 8.77 2.86
C GLY A 178 21.89 9.87 2.65
N ASP A 179 21.34 10.33 3.77
CA ASP A 179 20.33 11.38 3.82
C ASP A 179 20.39 12.12 5.17
N GLU A 180 19.92 13.37 5.18
CA GLU A 180 19.71 14.14 6.39
C GLU A 180 18.23 14.24 6.71
N THR A 181 17.91 14.00 7.99
CA THR A 181 16.53 14.11 8.46
C THR A 181 16.44 14.85 9.79
N ALA A 182 15.36 15.62 9.95
CA ALA A 182 14.96 16.15 11.24
C ALA A 182 14.00 15.17 11.92
N VAL A 183 14.38 14.69 13.09
CA VAL A 183 13.55 13.89 13.97
C VAL A 183 12.83 14.80 14.94
N GLN A 184 11.51 14.77 14.98
CA GLN A 184 10.69 15.68 15.77
C GLN A 184 9.83 14.90 16.77
N ASN A 185 9.52 15.54 17.91
CA ASN A 185 8.60 15.00 18.90
C ASN A 185 7.13 14.99 18.44
N VAL A 186 6.80 15.70 17.37
CA VAL A 186 5.48 15.68 16.76
C VAL A 186 5.40 14.48 15.82
N ALA A 187 5.10 13.33 16.39
CA ALA A 187 5.00 12.09 15.64
C ALA A 187 3.67 12.01 14.89
N ASN A 188 3.70 11.37 13.73
CA ASN A 188 2.51 10.86 13.07
C ASN A 188 2.00 9.67 13.88
N TYR A 189 1.12 9.92 14.85
CA TYR A 189 0.56 8.86 15.70
C TYR A 189 -0.08 7.77 14.85
N ALA A 190 0.28 6.53 15.14
CA ALA A 190 -0.35 5.37 14.55
C ALA A 190 -1.84 5.32 14.91
N ARG A 191 -2.67 4.73 14.04
CA ARG A 191 -4.08 4.51 14.35
C ARG A 191 -4.19 3.52 15.50
N GLY A 192 -4.92 3.91 16.57
CA GLY A 192 -5.19 3.07 17.74
C GLY A 192 -6.65 2.63 17.81
N TYR A 193 -6.93 1.61 18.63
CA TYR A 193 -8.29 1.18 18.91
C TYR A 193 -8.90 1.99 20.06
N ALA A 194 -10.16 2.37 19.88
CA ALA A 194 -10.97 3.03 20.91
C ALA A 194 -12.42 2.54 20.82
N PRO A 195 -13.25 2.73 21.87
CA PRO A 195 -14.67 2.40 21.80
C PRO A 195 -15.33 3.11 20.61
N LYS A 196 -16.26 2.43 19.93
CA LYS A 196 -16.98 2.97 18.78
C LYS A 196 -17.62 4.32 19.11
N GLY A 197 -17.32 5.33 18.31
CA GLY A 197 -17.81 6.71 18.49
C GLY A 197 -17.00 7.56 19.48
N LYS A 198 -15.90 7.04 20.05
CA LYS A 198 -14.98 7.80 20.91
C LYS A 198 -13.63 7.92 20.21
N THR A 199 -13.24 9.14 19.85
CA THR A 199 -11.91 9.40 19.32
C THR A 199 -10.87 9.31 20.44
N PRO A 200 -9.80 8.52 20.30
CA PRO A 200 -8.72 8.51 21.28
C PRO A 200 -8.02 9.87 21.29
N VAL A 201 -7.68 10.36 22.47
CA VAL A 201 -6.99 11.64 22.66
C VAL A 201 -5.58 11.34 23.18
N VAL A 202 -4.58 11.83 22.45
CA VAL A 202 -3.19 11.82 22.87
C VAL A 202 -2.84 13.23 23.34
N LYS A 203 -2.31 13.33 24.56
CA LYS A 203 -1.81 14.62 25.09
C LYS A 203 -0.46 14.90 24.41
N VAL A 204 -0.31 16.03 23.76
CA VAL A 204 0.91 16.45 23.09
C VAL A 204 1.50 17.66 23.77
N GLN A 205 2.84 17.77 23.82
CA GLN A 205 3.49 18.99 24.27
C GLN A 205 3.42 20.05 23.17
N ALA A 206 3.15 21.30 23.55
CA ALA A 206 3.07 22.42 22.61
C ALA A 206 4.46 22.78 22.02
N ASN A 207 5.54 22.49 22.76
CA ASN A 207 6.90 22.81 22.33
C ASN A 207 7.36 21.79 21.28
N LYS A 208 7.72 22.28 20.10
CA LYS A 208 8.37 21.49 19.06
C LYS A 208 9.83 21.28 19.43
N MET A 209 10.17 20.05 19.72
CA MET A 209 11.54 19.60 19.91
C MET A 209 12.00 18.88 18.66
N HIS A 210 13.24 19.02 18.28
CA HIS A 210 13.84 18.29 17.18
C HIS A 210 15.31 18.03 17.43
N ILE A 211 15.81 16.98 16.85
CA ILE A 211 17.22 16.67 16.65
C ILE A 211 17.44 16.40 15.17
N ASN A 212 18.61 16.64 14.69
CA ASN A 212 18.98 16.31 13.33
C ASN A 212 19.78 15.01 13.31
N MET A 213 19.65 14.26 12.25
CA MET A 213 20.37 13.04 12.01
C MET A 213 20.88 13.04 10.56
N ILE A 214 22.11 12.59 10.36
CA ILE A 214 22.58 12.11 9.08
C ILE A 214 22.82 10.61 9.20
N SER A 215 22.38 9.84 8.23
CA SER A 215 22.59 8.40 8.17
C SER A 215 23.10 7.98 6.80
N ALA A 216 23.72 6.81 6.74
CA ALA A 216 24.09 6.16 5.49
C ALA A 216 23.97 4.64 5.64
N ILE A 217 23.34 4.03 4.63
CA ILE A 217 23.08 2.58 4.57
C ILE A 217 23.65 1.96 3.30
N SER A 218 24.06 0.71 3.39
CA SER A 218 24.48 -0.08 2.22
C SER A 218 23.54 -1.23 1.94
N ASN A 219 23.48 -1.68 0.68
CA ASN A 219 22.72 -2.88 0.29
C ASN A 219 23.28 -4.19 0.89
N ARG A 220 24.40 -4.10 1.60
CA ARG A 220 25.00 -5.21 2.38
C ARG A 220 24.56 -5.22 3.83
N GLY A 221 23.69 -4.27 4.24
CA GLY A 221 23.13 -4.20 5.58
C GLY A 221 23.93 -3.36 6.56
N LYS A 222 24.97 -2.65 6.12
CA LYS A 222 25.71 -1.73 6.99
C LYS A 222 24.94 -0.43 7.15
N LEU A 223 24.97 0.10 8.36
CA LEU A 223 24.39 1.37 8.75
C LEU A 223 25.40 2.18 9.56
N HIS A 224 25.53 3.46 9.24
CA HIS A 224 26.17 4.45 10.08
C HIS A 224 25.27 5.66 10.27
N PHE A 225 25.26 6.28 11.46
CA PHE A 225 24.46 7.47 11.73
C PHE A 225 25.14 8.40 12.72
N LEU A 226 24.78 9.66 12.68
CA LEU A 226 25.23 10.70 13.59
C LEU A 226 24.06 11.62 13.96
N LEU A 227 23.80 11.79 15.26
CA LEU A 227 22.83 12.77 15.77
C LEU A 227 23.52 14.08 16.08
N TYR A 228 22.83 15.20 15.85
CA TYR A 228 23.34 16.53 16.11
C TYR A 228 22.23 17.54 16.34
N SER A 229 22.49 18.61 17.08
CA SER A 229 21.48 19.63 17.44
C SER A 229 21.37 20.75 16.43
N ASP A 230 22.52 21.19 15.87
CA ASP A 230 22.59 22.34 14.97
C ASP A 230 22.33 21.95 13.50
N ALA A 231 22.50 22.89 12.57
CA ALA A 231 22.51 22.59 11.15
C ALA A 231 23.76 21.80 10.76
N ILE A 232 23.65 20.94 9.72
CA ILE A 232 24.80 20.26 9.13
C ILE A 232 25.75 21.30 8.54
N ASN A 233 27.05 21.12 8.80
CA ASN A 233 28.14 21.92 8.24
C ASN A 233 29.20 21.00 7.63
N SER A 234 30.17 21.60 6.93
CA SER A 234 31.22 20.84 6.25
C SER A 234 32.07 19.99 7.18
N GLU A 235 32.42 20.48 8.39
CA GLU A 235 33.22 19.74 9.36
C GLU A 235 32.46 18.48 9.84
N ARG A 236 31.20 18.64 10.15
CA ARG A 236 30.36 17.54 10.62
C ARG A 236 30.16 16.50 9.53
N LEU A 237 29.93 16.94 8.27
CA LEU A 237 29.83 16.03 7.16
C LEU A 237 31.15 15.28 6.90
N ILE A 238 32.29 15.94 7.02
CA ILE A 238 33.59 15.28 6.90
C ILE A 238 33.77 14.24 8.01
N SER A 239 33.52 14.60 9.27
CA SER A 239 33.59 13.65 10.39
C SER A 239 32.63 12.45 10.18
N PHE A 240 31.45 12.68 9.64
CA PHE A 240 30.53 11.61 9.27
C PHE A 240 31.11 10.69 8.18
N MET A 241 31.67 11.26 7.11
CA MET A 241 32.30 10.48 6.03
C MET A 241 33.49 9.64 6.55
N GLU A 242 34.34 10.19 7.45
CA GLU A 242 35.38 9.44 8.10
C GLU A 242 34.84 8.22 8.87
N ALA A 243 33.77 8.41 9.61
CA ALA A 243 33.12 7.32 10.32
C ALA A 243 32.50 6.28 9.40
N VAL A 244 31.88 6.68 8.29
CA VAL A 244 31.37 5.75 7.25
C VAL A 244 32.50 4.92 6.64
N ILE A 245 33.65 5.53 6.31
CA ILE A 245 34.84 4.82 5.82
C ILE A 245 35.30 3.78 6.84
N LYS A 246 35.36 4.14 8.12
CA LYS A 246 35.74 3.23 9.20
C LYS A 246 34.75 2.08 9.33
N THR A 247 33.46 2.34 9.26
CA THR A 247 32.39 1.33 9.31
C THR A 247 32.47 0.39 8.11
N ALA A 248 32.72 0.91 6.92
CA ALA A 248 32.87 0.11 5.71
C ALA A 248 34.08 -0.82 5.75
N GLY A 249 35.19 -0.37 6.31
CA GLY A 249 36.47 -1.11 6.33
C GLY A 249 37.14 -1.27 4.97
N LYS A 250 36.68 -0.54 3.97
CA LYS A 250 37.14 -0.52 2.59
C LYS A 250 36.73 0.77 1.90
N LYS A 251 37.11 0.97 0.63
CA LYS A 251 36.72 2.15 -0.14
C LYS A 251 35.21 2.33 -0.18
N VAL A 252 34.76 3.55 -0.01
CA VAL A 252 33.34 3.94 0.06
C VAL A 252 32.96 4.73 -1.20
N TYR A 253 31.84 4.36 -1.81
CA TYR A 253 31.14 5.15 -2.79
C TYR A 253 29.88 5.68 -2.13
N LEU A 254 29.89 6.97 -1.72
CA LEU A 254 28.80 7.57 -0.97
C LEU A 254 27.90 8.36 -1.93
N ILE A 255 26.64 8.02 -1.97
CA ILE A 255 25.61 8.68 -2.75
C ILE A 255 24.75 9.52 -1.81
N LEU A 256 24.70 10.83 -2.01
CA LEU A 256 23.93 11.80 -1.23
C LEU A 256 22.97 12.57 -2.13
N ASP A 257 22.08 13.32 -1.52
CA ASP A 257 21.29 14.31 -2.25
C ASP A 257 22.09 15.55 -2.66
N ASN A 258 21.44 16.56 -3.21
CA ASN A 258 22.08 17.77 -3.72
C ASN A 258 22.07 18.94 -2.71
N LEU A 259 22.20 18.70 -1.40
CA LEU A 259 22.32 19.80 -0.45
C LEU A 259 23.58 20.63 -0.68
N ARG A 260 23.49 21.94 -0.44
CA ARG A 260 24.59 22.87 -0.69
C ARG A 260 25.88 22.53 0.08
N VAL A 261 25.77 21.97 1.26
CA VAL A 261 26.91 21.58 2.08
C VAL A 261 27.74 20.49 1.41
N HIS A 262 27.10 19.57 0.65
CA HIS A 262 27.78 18.50 -0.08
C HIS A 262 28.70 19.03 -1.19
N HIS A 263 28.40 20.20 -1.73
CA HIS A 263 29.16 20.87 -2.78
C HIS A 263 30.10 21.96 -2.24
N SER A 264 30.26 22.04 -0.92
CA SER A 264 31.15 23.04 -0.34
C SER A 264 32.62 22.78 -0.71
N LYS A 265 33.41 23.86 -0.83
CA LYS A 265 34.83 23.73 -1.18
C LYS A 265 35.60 22.86 -0.18
N ALA A 266 35.26 22.97 1.12
CA ALA A 266 35.93 22.18 2.17
C ALA A 266 35.68 20.67 1.99
N VAL A 267 34.42 20.28 1.67
CA VAL A 267 34.06 18.89 1.41
C VAL A 267 34.71 18.37 0.11
N SER A 268 34.64 19.14 -0.97
CA SER A 268 35.25 18.75 -2.25
C SER A 268 36.76 18.54 -2.11
N THR A 269 37.47 19.48 -1.47
CA THR A 269 38.93 19.35 -1.25
C THR A 269 39.23 18.13 -0.40
N TRP A 270 38.50 17.91 0.69
CA TRP A 270 38.71 16.75 1.55
C TRP A 270 38.46 15.42 0.79
N VAL A 271 37.41 15.32 -0.03
CA VAL A 271 37.12 14.14 -0.84
C VAL A 271 38.23 13.88 -1.87
N GLU A 272 38.78 14.93 -2.49
CA GLU A 272 39.89 14.82 -3.43
C GLU A 272 41.14 14.27 -2.74
N GLU A 273 41.49 14.78 -1.56
CA GLU A 273 42.63 14.32 -0.74
C GLU A 273 42.45 12.86 -0.26
N HIS A 274 41.18 12.41 -0.08
CA HIS A 274 40.86 11.06 0.39
C HIS A 274 40.30 10.16 -0.71
N SER A 275 40.58 10.48 -1.99
CA SER A 275 40.03 9.77 -3.17
C SER A 275 40.31 8.26 -3.23
N GLN A 276 41.34 7.79 -2.51
CA GLN A 276 41.63 6.36 -2.34
C GLN A 276 40.68 5.65 -1.38
N GLN A 277 39.98 6.42 -0.48
CA GLN A 277 39.11 5.89 0.56
C GLN A 277 37.65 6.17 0.30
N ILE A 278 37.32 7.28 -0.39
CA ILE A 278 35.93 7.68 -0.65
C ILE A 278 35.78 8.38 -1.99
N ARG A 279 34.65 8.13 -2.65
CA ARG A 279 34.12 8.94 -3.75
C ARG A 279 32.69 9.37 -3.42
N LEU A 280 32.35 10.60 -3.79
CA LEU A 280 31.05 11.19 -3.53
C LEU A 280 30.26 11.30 -4.86
N PHE A 281 29.01 10.89 -4.84
CA PHE A 281 28.06 10.96 -5.95
C PHE A 281 26.77 11.63 -5.48
N HIS A 282 25.99 12.15 -6.41
CA HIS A 282 24.76 12.86 -6.09
C HIS A 282 23.58 12.27 -6.84
N LEU A 283 22.48 12.07 -6.14
CA LEU A 283 21.20 11.68 -6.72
C LEU A 283 20.66 12.77 -7.66
N PRO A 284 19.80 12.42 -8.61
CA PRO A 284 19.08 13.42 -9.37
C PRO A 284 18.30 14.36 -8.44
N PRO A 285 18.23 15.66 -8.74
CA PRO A 285 17.47 16.60 -7.93
C PRO A 285 16.00 16.19 -7.79
N TYR A 286 15.43 16.41 -6.60
CA TYR A 286 14.02 16.16 -6.32
C TYR A 286 13.58 14.69 -6.50
N SER A 287 14.44 13.73 -6.16
CA SER A 287 14.21 12.30 -6.38
C SER A 287 14.37 11.48 -5.10
N PRO A 288 13.68 11.81 -4.00
CA PRO A 288 13.82 11.12 -2.71
C PRO A 288 13.40 9.65 -2.76
N GLU A 289 12.46 9.27 -3.65
CA GLU A 289 12.00 7.90 -3.82
C GLU A 289 13.08 6.93 -4.32
N TYR A 290 14.20 7.47 -4.82
CA TYR A 290 15.37 6.71 -5.24
C TYR A 290 16.50 6.72 -4.19
N ASN A 291 16.23 7.27 -3.00
CA ASN A 291 17.15 7.17 -1.87
C ASN A 291 16.66 6.11 -0.88
N PRO A 292 17.35 4.96 -0.75
CA PRO A 292 16.94 3.92 0.21
C PRO A 292 16.99 4.40 1.68
N ASP A 293 17.80 5.39 2.02
CA ASP A 293 17.88 5.96 3.36
C ASP A 293 16.60 6.72 3.78
N GLU A 294 15.83 7.23 2.81
CA GLU A 294 14.50 7.80 3.08
C GLU A 294 13.50 6.76 3.66
N TYR A 295 13.63 5.50 3.29
CA TYR A 295 12.80 4.43 3.85
C TYR A 295 13.18 4.12 5.30
N LEU A 296 14.47 4.16 5.62
CA LEU A 296 14.97 4.11 7.00
C LEU A 296 14.40 5.28 7.81
N ASN A 297 14.52 6.51 7.29
CA ASN A 297 13.99 7.71 7.93
C ASN A 297 12.49 7.63 8.19
N ASN A 298 11.73 7.05 7.27
CA ASN A 298 10.30 6.81 7.43
C ASN A 298 10.00 5.75 8.50
N ASP A 299 10.80 4.69 8.59
CA ASP A 299 10.65 3.65 9.61
C ASP A 299 10.97 4.18 11.00
N LEU A 300 12.07 4.93 11.16
CA LEU A 300 12.40 5.65 12.38
C LEU A 300 11.23 6.53 12.86
N LYS A 301 10.73 7.40 11.98
CA LYS A 301 9.61 8.31 12.29
C LYS A 301 8.34 7.54 12.67
N ARG A 302 8.08 6.40 12.03
CA ARG A 302 6.96 5.51 12.39
C ARG A 302 7.15 4.89 13.76
N ASN A 303 8.34 4.37 14.05
CA ASN A 303 8.66 3.74 15.32
C ASN A 303 8.50 4.73 16.48
N LEU A 304 9.09 5.91 16.37
CA LEU A 304 8.94 6.97 17.37
C LEU A 304 7.49 7.41 17.53
N GLY A 305 6.69 7.40 16.45
CA GLY A 305 5.25 7.71 16.48
C GLY A 305 4.38 6.70 17.20
N THR A 306 4.89 5.52 17.53
CA THR A 306 4.18 4.50 18.32
C THR A 306 4.59 4.47 19.79
N GLN A 307 5.64 5.21 20.15
CA GLN A 307 6.16 5.27 21.51
C GLN A 307 5.40 6.28 22.39
N ALA A 308 5.65 6.24 23.68
CA ALA A 308 5.15 7.26 24.60
C ALA A 308 5.74 8.63 24.23
N MET A 309 5.00 9.68 24.55
CA MET A 309 5.43 11.04 24.25
C MET A 309 6.71 11.39 25.00
N VAL A 310 7.71 11.87 24.27
CA VAL A 310 8.99 12.32 24.83
C VAL A 310 8.81 13.62 25.64
N LYS A 311 9.52 13.75 26.73
CA LYS A 311 9.43 14.88 27.67
C LYS A 311 10.37 16.01 27.29
N ASP A 312 11.54 15.68 26.76
CA ASP A 312 12.60 16.61 26.39
C ASP A 312 13.43 16.11 25.20
N VAL A 313 14.39 16.92 24.79
CA VAL A 313 15.27 16.60 23.65
C VAL A 313 16.18 15.41 23.96
N ALA A 314 16.61 15.25 25.21
CA ALA A 314 17.47 14.15 25.61
C ALA A 314 16.74 12.80 25.45
N GLU A 315 15.49 12.71 25.90
CA GLU A 315 14.67 11.51 25.71
C GLU A 315 14.40 11.23 24.22
N LEU A 316 14.24 12.27 23.39
CA LEU A 316 14.12 12.10 21.93
C LEU A 316 15.40 11.54 21.32
N GLU A 317 16.56 12.04 21.77
CA GLU A 317 17.88 11.57 21.35
C GLU A 317 18.11 10.11 21.78
N ASP A 318 17.82 9.77 23.04
CA ASP A 318 17.94 8.41 23.57
C ASP A 318 17.07 7.41 22.80
N ASN A 319 15.80 7.76 22.54
CA ASN A 319 14.88 6.92 21.77
C ASN A 319 15.35 6.72 20.33
N THR A 320 15.88 7.76 19.71
CA THR A 320 16.44 7.71 18.36
C THR A 320 17.70 6.84 18.33
N ASN A 321 18.62 7.06 19.26
CA ASN A 321 19.83 6.24 19.41
C ASN A 321 19.48 4.77 19.64
N ALA A 322 18.52 4.48 20.51
CA ALA A 322 18.10 3.10 20.79
C ALA A 322 17.53 2.40 19.55
N PHE A 323 16.75 3.11 18.74
CA PHE A 323 16.24 2.56 17.47
C PHE A 323 17.38 2.32 16.49
N MET A 324 18.21 3.32 16.25
CA MET A 324 19.29 3.27 15.26
C MET A 324 20.38 2.27 15.62
N SER A 325 20.74 2.17 16.91
CA SER A 325 21.71 1.17 17.38
C SER A 325 21.20 -0.25 17.19
N ARG A 326 19.93 -0.52 17.53
CA ARG A 326 19.32 -1.83 17.28
C ARG A 326 19.28 -2.15 15.78
N LEU A 327 18.94 -1.16 14.94
CA LEU A 327 18.88 -1.33 13.50
C LEU A 327 20.27 -1.60 12.90
N SER A 328 21.34 -0.98 13.44
CA SER A 328 22.71 -1.22 12.98
C SER A 328 23.23 -2.65 13.25
N GLU A 329 22.57 -3.39 14.15
CA GLU A 329 22.84 -4.79 14.45
C GLU A 329 21.97 -5.75 13.61
N ASP A 330 20.95 -5.22 12.90
CA ASP A 330 20.00 -5.99 12.08
C ASP A 330 20.25 -5.76 10.58
N GLU A 331 21.30 -6.39 10.06
CA GLU A 331 21.68 -6.26 8.65
C GLU A 331 20.54 -6.61 7.68
N ASP A 332 19.72 -7.61 8.01
CA ASP A 332 18.63 -8.05 7.13
C ASP A 332 17.51 -7.01 7.06
N HIS A 333 17.24 -6.32 8.16
CA HIS A 333 16.30 -5.21 8.16
C HIS A 333 16.83 -4.03 7.31
N VAL A 334 18.10 -3.68 7.42
CA VAL A 334 18.72 -2.62 6.59
C VAL A 334 18.67 -3.00 5.10
N LYS A 335 18.97 -4.25 4.74
CA LYS A 335 18.85 -4.75 3.36
C LYS A 335 17.42 -4.63 2.83
N ALA A 336 16.42 -4.86 3.66
CA ALA A 336 15.02 -4.80 3.27
C ALA A 336 14.56 -3.41 2.78
N TYR A 337 15.23 -2.32 3.15
CA TYR A 337 14.94 -0.99 2.60
C TYR A 337 15.18 -0.92 1.09
N PHE A 338 16.11 -1.71 0.57
CA PHE A 338 16.41 -1.81 -0.86
C PHE A 338 15.39 -2.67 -1.64
N ASP A 339 14.46 -3.35 -0.94
CA ASP A 339 13.42 -4.16 -1.58
C ASP A 339 12.23 -3.35 -2.11
N HIS A 340 12.23 -2.05 -1.88
CA HIS A 340 11.15 -1.20 -2.38
C HIS A 340 11.09 -1.22 -3.93
N PRO A 341 9.87 -1.26 -4.55
CA PRO A 341 9.72 -1.34 -6.00
C PRO A 341 10.43 -0.24 -6.79
N SER A 342 10.61 0.96 -6.21
CA SER A 342 11.35 2.06 -6.86
C SER A 342 12.87 1.84 -6.88
N LEU A 343 13.40 0.86 -6.16
CA LEU A 343 14.84 0.62 -5.99
C LEU A 343 15.30 -0.69 -6.63
N THR A 344 14.49 -1.27 -7.52
CA THR A 344 14.81 -2.53 -8.20
C THR A 344 16.10 -2.46 -8.99
N ASP A 345 16.42 -1.28 -9.54
CA ASP A 345 17.66 -1.05 -10.30
C ASP A 345 18.92 -1.02 -9.43
N TYR A 346 18.80 -0.94 -8.10
CA TYR A 346 19.91 -0.98 -7.16
C TYR A 346 20.31 -2.39 -6.71
N LYS A 347 19.58 -3.41 -7.15
CA LYS A 347 19.86 -4.83 -6.87
C LYS A 347 20.80 -5.47 -7.88
N LEU A 348 21.67 -4.70 -8.50
CA LEU A 348 22.73 -5.23 -9.36
C LEU A 348 23.75 -5.99 -8.49
N ASP A 349 23.92 -7.29 -8.73
CA ASP A 349 24.86 -8.18 -8.04
C ASP A 349 26.34 -7.93 -8.42
#